data_91bbd2070cdadf7604cc1979946d1505
#
_entry.id   91bbd2070cdadf7604cc1979946d1505
#
_cell.length_a   1.000
_cell.length_b   1.000
_cell.length_c   1.000
_cell.angle_alpha   90.00
_cell.angle_beta   90.00
_cell.angle_gamma   90.00
#
_symmetry.space_group_name_H-M   'P 1'
#
loop_
_entity.id
_entity.type
_entity.pdbx_description
1 polymer ?
#
loop_
_entity_poly.entity_id
_entity_poly.type
_entity_poly.pdbx_seq_one_letter_code
_entity_poly.pdbx_strand_id
1 'polypeptide(L)'
;MQLISKKIFIIIFFLFYSTNAVSEKFLSLKKNKVNVRYGPSFESPIKFVYNKINLPIKQIDEKENWRRIIDLKNNSGWIHWSQLKINNSIIPLEDKILFKKPTYFSRPIAKIAKGRVIIIQRCEKKWCKIRTGKFKGWIMTNNIWGSIN
;
A
#
# COMPACT_ATOMS: atom_id res chain seq x y z
N MET A 1 28.27 -48.48 -3.84
CA MET A 1 27.97 -47.41 -4.83
C MET A 1 26.50 -47.00 -4.89
N GLN A 2 25.65 -47.39 -3.94
CA GLN A 2 24.20 -47.03 -3.92
C GLN A 2 23.79 -45.99 -2.90
N LEU A 3 24.66 -45.56 -2.00
CA LEU A 3 24.32 -44.59 -0.93
C LEU A 3 24.50 -43.11 -1.32
N ILE A 4 25.24 -42.84 -2.40
CA ILE A 4 25.50 -41.45 -2.86
C ILE A 4 24.32 -40.93 -3.70
N SER A 5 23.60 -41.82 -4.41
CA SER A 5 22.48 -41.47 -5.27
C SER A 5 21.24 -40.91 -4.50
N LYS A 6 20.95 -41.44 -3.31
CA LYS A 6 19.77 -41.00 -2.52
C LYS A 6 19.93 -39.63 -1.87
N LYS A 7 21.15 -39.26 -1.49
CA LYS A 7 21.40 -37.92 -0.89
C LYS A 7 21.36 -36.81 -1.93
N ILE A 8 21.78 -37.05 -3.16
CA ILE A 8 21.72 -36.08 -4.25
C ILE A 8 20.26 -35.83 -4.68
N PHE A 9 19.40 -36.84 -4.66
CA PHE A 9 17.99 -36.68 -5.02
C PHE A 9 17.20 -35.81 -4.01
N ILE A 10 17.55 -35.87 -2.72
CA ILE A 10 16.93 -35.05 -1.68
C ILE A 10 17.35 -33.57 -1.77
N ILE A 11 18.59 -33.30 -2.17
CA ILE A 11 19.12 -31.92 -2.32
C ILE A 11 18.48 -31.21 -3.53
N ILE A 12 18.21 -31.94 -4.61
CA ILE A 12 17.58 -31.36 -5.82
C ILE A 12 16.11 -31.02 -5.58
N PHE A 13 15.40 -31.72 -4.70
CA PHE A 13 13.99 -31.44 -4.40
C PHE A 13 13.78 -30.16 -3.56
N PHE A 14 14.81 -29.71 -2.81
CA PHE A 14 14.73 -28.48 -2.00
C PHE A 14 14.98 -27.19 -2.79
N LEU A 15 15.47 -27.27 -4.03
CA LEU A 15 15.81 -26.09 -4.85
C LEU A 15 14.63 -25.49 -5.64
N PHE A 16 13.44 -26.10 -5.59
CA PHE A 16 12.27 -25.65 -6.36
C PHE A 16 11.21 -24.89 -5.56
N TYR A 17 11.44 -24.55 -4.30
CA TYR A 17 10.57 -23.59 -3.60
C TYR A 17 10.95 -22.17 -4.00
N SER A 18 10.64 -21.80 -5.25
CA SER A 18 10.57 -20.40 -5.63
C SER A 18 9.42 -19.77 -4.84
N THR A 19 9.73 -19.09 -3.76
CA THR A 19 8.77 -18.20 -3.10
C THR A 19 8.48 -17.08 -4.08
N ASN A 20 7.36 -17.18 -4.80
CA ASN A 20 6.81 -16.06 -5.53
C ASN A 20 6.49 -14.98 -4.49
N ALA A 21 7.36 -14.00 -4.36
CA ALA A 21 7.07 -12.79 -3.62
C ALA A 21 5.90 -12.10 -4.33
N VAL A 22 4.69 -12.29 -3.82
CA VAL A 22 3.52 -11.58 -4.31
C VAL A 22 3.73 -10.12 -3.98
N SER A 23 4.02 -9.32 -5.00
CA SER A 23 4.12 -7.87 -4.85
C SER A 23 2.79 -7.34 -4.34
N GLU A 24 2.83 -6.69 -3.18
CA GLU A 24 1.64 -6.08 -2.59
C GLU A 24 1.14 -4.94 -3.49
N LYS A 25 -0.06 -5.10 -4.03
CA LYS A 25 -0.66 -4.11 -4.91
C LYS A 25 -1.51 -3.13 -4.12
N PHE A 26 -1.08 -1.89 -4.08
CA PHE A 26 -1.85 -0.80 -3.48
C PHE A 26 -2.56 0.03 -4.53
N LEU A 27 -3.77 0.47 -4.17
CA LEU A 27 -4.61 1.41 -4.92
C LEU A 27 -5.00 2.56 -4.01
N SER A 28 -5.49 3.65 -4.59
CA SER A 28 -6.06 4.76 -3.83
C SER A 28 -7.51 5.01 -4.24
N LEU A 29 -8.32 5.49 -3.30
CA LEU A 29 -9.68 5.92 -3.59
C LEU A 29 -9.66 7.17 -4.47
N LYS A 30 -10.40 7.14 -5.56
CA LYS A 30 -10.48 8.22 -6.56
C LYS A 30 -11.48 9.32 -6.15
N LYS A 31 -12.45 8.99 -5.29
CA LYS A 31 -13.55 9.86 -4.88
C LYS A 31 -13.61 10.01 -3.36
N ASN A 32 -14.27 11.07 -2.89
CA ASN A 32 -14.51 11.25 -1.45
C ASN A 32 -15.47 10.20 -0.88
N LYS A 33 -16.50 9.81 -1.64
CA LYS A 33 -17.47 8.79 -1.24
C LYS A 33 -17.33 7.57 -2.12
N VAL A 34 -17.00 6.42 -1.51
CA VAL A 34 -16.79 5.14 -2.20
C VAL A 34 -17.54 4.03 -1.48
N ASN A 35 -18.45 3.39 -2.17
CA ASN A 35 -19.21 2.25 -1.65
C ASN A 35 -18.36 0.99 -1.69
N VAL A 36 -18.27 0.30 -0.56
CA VAL A 36 -17.69 -1.03 -0.42
C VAL A 36 -18.82 -2.04 -0.27
N ARG A 37 -18.79 -3.10 -1.07
CA ARG A 37 -19.88 -4.07 -1.15
C ARG A 37 -19.45 -5.45 -0.61
N TYR A 38 -20.42 -6.28 -0.26
CA TYR A 38 -20.17 -7.65 0.16
C TYR A 38 -19.69 -8.55 -0.98
N GLY A 39 -20.08 -8.26 -2.23
CA GLY A 39 -19.73 -9.04 -3.41
C GLY A 39 -19.39 -8.18 -4.62
N PRO A 40 -18.80 -8.77 -5.68
CA PRO A 40 -18.36 -8.11 -6.89
C PRO A 40 -19.51 -7.88 -7.88
N SER A 41 -20.55 -7.18 -7.45
CA SER A 41 -21.67 -6.76 -8.33
C SER A 41 -22.37 -5.52 -7.79
N PHE A 42 -23.12 -4.81 -8.64
CA PHE A 42 -23.91 -3.65 -8.23
C PHE A 42 -25.16 -4.04 -7.43
N GLU A 43 -25.63 -5.26 -7.57
CA GLU A 43 -26.75 -5.85 -6.82
C GLU A 43 -26.33 -6.27 -5.41
N SER A 44 -25.04 -6.51 -5.19
CA SER A 44 -24.52 -6.84 -3.86
C SER A 44 -24.74 -5.69 -2.89
N PRO A 45 -25.24 -5.96 -1.66
CA PRO A 45 -25.46 -4.92 -0.67
C PRO A 45 -24.20 -4.12 -0.34
N ILE A 46 -24.37 -2.84 -0.01
CA ILE A 46 -23.29 -2.00 0.50
C ILE A 46 -22.96 -2.47 1.92
N LYS A 47 -21.68 -2.77 2.15
CA LYS A 47 -21.15 -3.20 3.44
C LYS A 47 -20.81 -2.00 4.32
N PHE A 48 -20.13 -1.01 3.74
CA PHE A 48 -19.81 0.27 4.34
C PHE A 48 -19.38 1.28 3.26
N VAL A 49 -19.17 2.52 3.67
CA VAL A 49 -18.78 3.62 2.76
C VAL A 49 -17.52 4.29 3.28
N TYR A 50 -16.52 4.45 2.42
CA TYR A 50 -15.40 5.33 2.69
C TYR A 50 -15.74 6.77 2.34
N ASN A 51 -15.35 7.70 3.21
CA ASN A 51 -15.53 9.14 3.03
C ASN A 51 -14.19 9.89 2.98
N LYS A 52 -13.19 9.32 2.31
CA LYS A 52 -11.84 9.91 2.28
C LYS A 52 -11.14 9.64 0.95
N ILE A 53 -11.02 10.67 0.11
CA ILE A 53 -10.24 10.62 -1.13
C ILE A 53 -8.77 10.28 -0.85
N ASN A 54 -8.12 9.62 -1.80
CA ASN A 54 -6.71 9.21 -1.73
C ASN A 54 -6.37 8.24 -0.59
N LEU A 55 -7.36 7.63 0.06
CA LEU A 55 -7.08 6.59 1.05
C LEU A 55 -6.35 5.42 0.37
N PRO A 56 -5.12 5.06 0.81
CA PRO A 56 -4.43 3.90 0.28
C PRO A 56 -5.04 2.62 0.84
N ILE A 57 -5.36 1.70 -0.06
CA ILE A 57 -5.95 0.40 0.23
C ILE A 57 -5.17 -0.67 -0.51
N LYS A 58 -5.06 -1.86 0.09
CA LYS A 58 -4.37 -2.99 -0.50
C LYS A 58 -5.37 -3.86 -1.27
N GLN A 59 -5.07 -4.16 -2.53
CA GLN A 59 -5.83 -5.14 -3.30
C GLN A 59 -5.42 -6.55 -2.85
N ILE A 60 -6.40 -7.38 -2.54
CA ILE A 60 -6.20 -8.78 -2.12
C ILE A 60 -6.80 -9.79 -3.10
N ASP A 61 -7.74 -9.35 -3.96
CA ASP A 61 -8.37 -10.18 -4.96
C ASP A 61 -8.95 -9.32 -6.09
N GLU A 62 -9.30 -9.92 -7.23
CA GLU A 62 -9.99 -9.24 -8.33
C GLU A 62 -10.93 -10.18 -9.07
N LYS A 63 -12.05 -9.63 -9.53
CA LYS A 63 -13.01 -10.28 -10.42
C LYS A 63 -13.55 -9.27 -11.40
N GLU A 64 -13.26 -9.44 -12.70
CA GLU A 64 -13.67 -8.50 -13.75
C GLU A 64 -13.32 -7.03 -13.40
N ASN A 65 -14.32 -6.15 -13.34
CA ASN A 65 -14.16 -4.75 -12.97
C ASN A 65 -14.19 -4.48 -11.45
N TRP A 66 -14.12 -5.51 -10.63
CA TRP A 66 -14.16 -5.40 -9.18
C TRP A 66 -12.82 -5.75 -8.54
N ARG A 67 -12.50 -5.03 -7.48
CA ARG A 67 -11.29 -5.27 -6.67
C ARG A 67 -11.71 -5.54 -5.24
N ARG A 68 -11.31 -6.68 -4.71
CA ARG A 68 -11.41 -6.95 -3.28
C ARG A 68 -10.26 -6.27 -2.59
N ILE A 69 -10.58 -5.44 -1.63
CA ILE A 69 -9.60 -4.62 -0.93
C ILE A 69 -9.60 -4.91 0.57
N ILE A 70 -8.50 -4.50 1.20
CA ILE A 70 -8.39 -4.41 2.65
C ILE A 70 -7.73 -3.07 3.02
N ASP A 71 -8.22 -2.43 4.08
CA ASP A 71 -7.65 -1.21 4.62
C ASP A 71 -6.70 -1.47 5.81
N LEU A 72 -6.11 -0.41 6.33
CA LEU A 72 -5.20 -0.45 7.50
C LEU A 72 -5.85 -1.03 8.76
N LYS A 73 -7.17 -0.99 8.87
CA LYS A 73 -7.95 -1.50 10.01
C LYS A 73 -8.52 -2.91 9.78
N ASN A 74 -8.05 -3.58 8.71
CA ASN A 74 -8.54 -4.90 8.27
C ASN A 74 -10.01 -4.94 7.81
N ASN A 75 -10.62 -3.79 7.51
CA ASN A 75 -11.92 -3.79 6.85
C ASN A 75 -11.75 -4.20 5.38
N SER A 76 -12.53 -5.15 4.91
CA SER A 76 -12.44 -5.65 3.54
C SER A 76 -13.80 -5.69 2.84
N GLY A 77 -13.77 -5.64 1.53
CA GLY A 77 -14.93 -5.77 0.66
C GLY A 77 -14.59 -5.44 -0.78
N TRP A 78 -15.61 -5.32 -1.63
CA TRP A 78 -15.47 -5.15 -3.06
C TRP A 78 -15.76 -3.71 -3.49
N ILE A 79 -14.87 -3.14 -4.29
CA ILE A 79 -15.00 -1.81 -4.88
C ILE A 79 -14.92 -1.94 -6.39
N HIS A 80 -15.80 -1.24 -7.11
CA HIS A 80 -15.73 -1.17 -8.56
C HIS A 80 -14.51 -0.35 -8.99
N TRP A 81 -13.77 -0.83 -9.97
CA TRP A 81 -12.52 -0.27 -10.47
C TRP A 81 -12.62 1.23 -10.81
N SER A 82 -13.76 1.72 -11.34
CA SER A 82 -13.96 3.13 -11.68
C SER A 82 -13.82 4.11 -10.49
N GLN A 83 -13.89 3.60 -9.26
CA GLN A 83 -13.74 4.37 -8.02
C GLN A 83 -12.32 4.34 -7.46
N LEU A 84 -11.42 3.63 -8.14
CA LEU A 84 -10.03 3.41 -7.76
C LEU A 84 -9.08 4.09 -8.74
N LYS A 85 -7.86 4.34 -8.29
CA LYS A 85 -6.74 4.81 -9.11
C LYS A 85 -5.43 4.20 -8.64
N ILE A 86 -4.38 4.32 -9.45
CA ILE A 86 -3.02 3.95 -9.07
C ILE A 86 -2.65 4.68 -7.79
N ASN A 87 -2.03 3.96 -6.85
CA ASN A 87 -1.67 4.52 -5.56
C ASN A 87 -0.59 5.61 -5.70
N ASN A 88 -0.85 6.74 -5.08
CA ASN A 88 0.09 7.85 -4.92
C ASN A 88 0.08 8.42 -3.51
N SER A 89 -0.35 7.63 -2.55
CA SER A 89 -0.52 8.07 -1.16
C SER A 89 -0.05 7.02 -0.16
N ILE A 90 0.29 7.49 1.02
CA ILE A 90 0.71 6.66 2.15
C ILE A 90 0.05 7.14 3.44
N ILE A 91 0.04 6.27 4.44
CA ILE A 91 -0.33 6.59 5.82
C ILE A 91 0.85 6.23 6.73
N PRO A 92 1.47 7.20 7.42
CA PRO A 92 2.46 6.92 8.44
C PRO A 92 1.85 6.14 9.60
N LEU A 93 2.54 5.09 10.05
CA LEU A 93 2.16 4.28 11.21
C LEU A 93 2.75 4.81 12.52
N GLU A 94 3.59 5.83 12.42
CA GLU A 94 4.19 6.60 13.51
C GLU A 94 4.26 8.08 13.12
N ASP A 95 4.50 8.96 14.08
CA ASP A 95 4.73 10.38 13.79
C ASP A 95 6.01 10.56 12.96
N LYS A 96 5.97 11.40 11.94
CA LYS A 96 7.10 11.69 11.04
C LYS A 96 7.53 13.14 11.14
N ILE A 97 8.83 13.37 10.98
CA ILE A 97 9.35 14.72 10.78
C ILE A 97 9.46 15.00 9.28
N LEU A 98 8.95 16.14 8.87
CA LEU A 98 9.07 16.68 7.52
C LEU A 98 10.35 17.52 7.44
N PHE A 99 11.26 17.17 6.54
CA PHE A 99 12.54 17.85 6.36
C PHE A 99 12.58 18.64 5.05
N LYS A 100 13.42 19.68 5.01
CA LYS A 100 13.62 20.49 3.79
C LYS A 100 14.35 19.71 2.68
N LYS A 101 15.26 18.79 3.04
CA LYS A 101 16.04 17.94 2.13
C LYS A 101 15.94 16.46 2.58
N PRO A 102 16.22 15.48 1.71
CA PRO A 102 16.15 14.06 2.03
C PRO A 102 17.35 13.57 2.89
N THR A 103 17.49 14.14 4.05
CA THR A 103 18.52 13.81 5.03
C THR A 103 18.11 14.24 6.43
N TYR A 104 18.49 13.49 7.46
CA TYR A 104 18.27 13.83 8.86
C TYR A 104 19.02 15.07 9.35
N PHE A 105 20.08 15.48 8.64
CA PHE A 105 20.83 16.71 8.93
C PHE A 105 20.15 17.98 8.38
N SER A 106 19.07 17.81 7.67
CA SER A 106 18.32 18.92 7.10
C SER A 106 17.42 19.57 8.15
N ARG A 107 17.08 20.85 7.90
CA ARG A 107 16.16 21.61 8.74
C ARG A 107 14.79 20.92 8.79
N PRO A 108 14.26 20.61 9.97
CA PRO A 108 12.87 20.16 10.14
C PRO A 108 11.90 21.31 9.81
N ILE A 109 10.80 20.98 9.13
CA ILE A 109 9.76 21.95 8.72
C ILE A 109 8.52 21.81 9.59
N ALA A 110 8.08 20.55 9.82
CA ALA A 110 6.86 20.23 10.53
C ALA A 110 6.89 18.81 11.06
N LYS A 111 6.01 18.53 12.02
CA LYS A 111 5.68 17.18 12.48
C LYS A 111 4.39 16.74 11.80
N ILE A 112 4.38 15.53 11.27
CA ILE A 112 3.22 14.88 10.65
C ILE A 112 2.75 13.76 11.56
N ALA A 113 1.50 13.87 12.01
CA ALA A 113 0.91 12.88 12.89
C ALA A 113 0.68 11.55 12.15
N LYS A 114 0.85 10.44 12.85
CA LYS A 114 0.47 9.10 12.38
C LYS A 114 -1.00 9.07 11.93
N GLY A 115 -1.33 8.18 11.01
CA GLY A 115 -2.69 7.97 10.51
C GLY A 115 -3.17 9.00 9.47
N ARG A 116 -2.36 10.01 9.14
CA ARG A 116 -2.69 11.02 8.13
C ARG A 116 -2.43 10.49 6.72
N VAL A 117 -3.41 10.63 5.82
CA VAL A 117 -3.20 10.37 4.39
C VAL A 117 -2.31 11.46 3.80
N ILE A 118 -1.23 11.06 3.15
CA ILE A 118 -0.21 11.94 2.59
C ILE A 118 -0.04 11.62 1.11
N ILE A 119 0.01 12.64 0.27
CA ILE A 119 0.26 12.49 -1.18
C ILE A 119 1.76 12.52 -1.44
N ILE A 120 2.23 11.49 -2.14
CA ILE A 120 3.61 11.38 -2.60
C ILE A 120 3.75 12.13 -3.92
N GLN A 121 4.81 12.92 -4.05
CA GLN A 121 5.18 13.58 -5.29
C GLN A 121 6.26 12.81 -6.04
N ARG A 122 7.32 12.41 -5.35
CA ARG A 122 8.41 11.56 -5.84
C ARG A 122 9.19 10.96 -4.69
N CYS A 123 9.90 9.88 -4.96
CA CYS A 123 10.77 9.22 -3.99
C CYS A 123 12.20 9.11 -4.50
N GLU A 124 13.16 9.19 -3.58
CA GLU A 124 14.60 8.98 -3.79
C GLU A 124 15.09 8.04 -2.69
N LYS A 125 15.37 6.80 -3.03
CA LYS A 125 15.73 5.75 -2.06
C LYS A 125 14.66 5.61 -0.96
N LYS A 126 15.03 5.84 0.31
CA LYS A 126 14.14 5.77 1.48
C LYS A 126 13.43 7.08 1.83
N TRP A 127 13.57 8.11 1.00
CA TRP A 127 12.98 9.42 1.22
C TRP A 127 11.92 9.72 0.16
N CYS A 128 10.77 10.22 0.58
CA CYS A 128 9.75 10.71 -0.35
C CYS A 128 9.46 12.18 -0.13
N LYS A 129 9.41 12.92 -1.23
CA LYS A 129 8.89 14.27 -1.27
C LYS A 129 7.38 14.21 -1.23
N ILE A 130 6.81 14.88 -0.26
CA ILE A 130 5.37 14.86 -0.01
C ILE A 130 4.80 16.27 0.05
N ARG A 131 3.50 16.34 -0.10
CA ARG A 131 2.71 17.54 0.16
C ARG A 131 1.59 17.21 1.15
N THR A 132 1.46 18.03 2.18
CA THR A 132 0.36 17.95 3.15
C THR A 132 -0.09 19.35 3.56
N GLY A 133 -1.31 19.72 3.18
CA GLY A 133 -1.79 21.10 3.33
C GLY A 133 -0.85 22.10 2.65
N LYS A 134 -0.40 23.11 3.40
CA LYS A 134 0.54 24.13 2.93
C LYS A 134 2.01 23.71 2.97
N PHE A 135 2.32 22.57 3.60
CA PHE A 135 3.69 22.12 3.79
C PHE A 135 4.12 21.19 2.66
N LYS A 136 5.40 21.33 2.26
CA LYS A 136 6.06 20.50 1.26
C LYS A 136 7.48 20.20 1.73
N GLY A 137 7.89 18.94 1.66
CA GLY A 137 9.22 18.52 2.10
C GLY A 137 9.42 17.03 1.96
N TRP A 138 10.37 16.50 2.70
CA TRP A 138 10.80 15.11 2.63
C TRP A 138 10.55 14.37 3.93
N ILE A 139 10.03 13.16 3.83
CA ILE A 139 9.90 12.23 4.94
C ILE A 139 10.62 10.93 4.63
N MET A 140 11.08 10.25 5.66
CA MET A 140 11.56 8.88 5.53
C MET A 140 10.40 7.90 5.47
N THR A 141 10.50 6.89 4.61
CA THR A 141 9.41 5.96 4.29
C THR A 141 9.47 4.62 5.02
N ASN A 142 10.15 4.57 6.15
CA ASN A 142 10.01 3.47 7.07
C ASN A 142 8.63 3.53 7.76
N ASN A 143 8.10 2.38 8.14
CA ASN A 143 6.88 2.27 8.96
C ASN A 143 5.68 3.04 8.39
N ILE A 144 5.27 2.68 7.17
CA ILE A 144 4.16 3.27 6.43
C ILE A 144 3.19 2.19 5.94
N TRP A 145 1.93 2.58 5.75
CA TRP A 145 0.93 1.83 5.00
C TRP A 145 0.78 2.45 3.60
N GLY A 146 0.85 1.63 2.56
CA GLY A 146 0.88 2.04 1.16
C GLY A 146 2.16 1.57 0.47
N SER A 147 2.15 1.50 -0.85
CA SER A 147 3.36 1.20 -1.62
C SER A 147 3.93 2.46 -2.23
N ILE A 148 5.25 2.47 -2.36
CA ILE A 148 6.03 3.48 -3.04
C ILE A 148 6.55 2.79 -4.30
N ASN A 149 6.00 3.15 -5.46
CA ASN A 149 6.47 2.71 -6.77
C ASN A 149 7.46 3.71 -7.33
#